data_d95a84cd25f0c3241635a83710e82073
#
_entry.id   d95a84cd25f0c3241635a83710e82073
#
_cell.length_a   1.000
_cell.length_b   1.000
_cell.length_c   1.000
_cell.angle_alpha   90.00
_cell.angle_beta   90.00
_cell.angle_gamma   90.00
#
_symmetry.space_group_name_H-M   'P 1'
#
loop_
_entity.id
_entity.type
_entity.pdbx_description
1 polymer ?
#
loop_
_entity_poly.entity_id
_entity_poly.type
_entity_poly.pdbx_seq_one_letter_code
_entity_poly.pdbx_strand_id
1 'polypeptide(L)'
;MASKNLLDDSRWWQFVETYAYDLGRFAVEVCGMNDEELGNQAPTWQQFDLFDLIQENGCRVSVSSGHSTGKTRSAGIVALWHLCCYANSIMMFTAPQITQLRNQVWKEITICYNLMMMGDFKWLAEHIEIKAESVCIKNYAKTWYILAKTAPKGAPENLAGLHGDWLMIWADEASGVPDANFGVMGGALSDKRNRMVLTSQPTRNNGFFYDTHH
;
A
#
# COMPACT_ATOMS: atom_id res chain seq x y z
N MET A 1 17.94 -1.10 25.10
CA MET A 1 16.97 -0.01 24.88
C MET A 1 16.66 0.00 23.40
N ALA A 2 15.40 -0.04 22.98
CA ALA A 2 15.05 0.11 21.57
C ALA A 2 15.57 1.47 21.08
N SER A 3 16.15 1.52 19.89
CA SER A 3 16.54 2.78 19.26
C SER A 3 15.33 3.72 19.23
N LYS A 4 15.50 4.99 19.62
CA LYS A 4 14.41 5.97 19.56
C LYS A 4 14.03 6.34 18.13
N ASN A 5 14.85 5.98 17.17
CA ASN A 5 14.71 6.32 15.76
C ASN A 5 14.93 5.05 14.91
N LEU A 6 13.99 4.75 14.02
CA LEU A 6 14.07 3.58 13.16
C LEU A 6 15.33 3.58 12.28
N LEU A 7 15.71 4.74 11.75
CA LEU A 7 16.87 4.89 10.86
C LEU A 7 18.22 4.63 11.56
N ASP A 8 18.26 4.69 12.90
CA ASP A 8 19.44 4.41 13.70
C ASP A 8 19.52 2.93 14.11
N ASP A 9 18.51 2.12 13.80
CA ASP A 9 18.50 0.69 14.11
C ASP A 9 19.13 -0.11 12.97
N SER A 10 20.27 -0.75 13.25
CA SER A 10 20.98 -1.55 12.23
C SER A 10 20.15 -2.71 11.68
N ARG A 11 19.17 -3.23 12.44
CA ARG A 11 18.25 -4.28 11.99
C ARG A 11 17.38 -3.82 10.85
N TRP A 12 17.03 -2.53 10.80
CA TRP A 12 16.22 -1.98 9.73
C TRP A 12 16.91 -2.06 8.37
N TRP A 13 18.20 -1.81 8.31
CA TRP A 13 18.93 -1.92 7.04
C TRP A 13 18.98 -3.37 6.54
N GLN A 14 19.21 -4.34 7.43
CA GLN A 14 19.16 -5.77 7.09
C GLN A 14 17.75 -6.20 6.64
N PHE A 15 16.71 -5.67 7.29
CA PHE A 15 15.32 -5.89 6.91
C PHE A 15 15.02 -5.34 5.50
N VAL A 16 15.48 -4.13 5.19
CA VAL A 16 15.32 -3.52 3.86
C VAL A 16 16.04 -4.33 2.79
N GLU A 17 17.29 -4.74 3.03
CA GLU A 17 18.04 -5.62 2.10
C GLU A 17 17.30 -6.92 1.80
N THR A 18 16.58 -7.47 2.79
CA THR A 18 15.85 -8.72 2.63
C THR A 18 14.52 -8.56 1.90
N TYR A 19 13.77 -7.50 2.19
CA TYR A 19 12.36 -7.42 1.81
C TYR A 19 12.01 -6.32 0.81
N ALA A 20 12.88 -5.34 0.56
CA ALA A 20 12.51 -4.21 -0.30
C ALA A 20 12.18 -4.62 -1.76
N TYR A 21 12.78 -5.72 -2.23
CA TYR A 21 12.54 -6.27 -3.56
C TYR A 21 12.09 -7.73 -3.52
N ASP A 22 11.49 -8.15 -2.39
CA ASP A 22 10.86 -9.46 -2.22
C ASP A 22 9.56 -9.31 -1.43
N LEU A 23 8.58 -8.68 -2.06
CA LEU A 23 7.27 -8.43 -1.47
C LEU A 23 6.51 -9.73 -1.18
N GLY A 24 6.70 -10.76 -2.00
CA GLY A 24 6.14 -12.10 -1.76
C GLY A 24 6.65 -12.70 -0.45
N ARG A 25 7.94 -12.62 -0.22
CA ARG A 25 8.56 -13.05 1.03
C ARG A 25 8.11 -12.22 2.22
N PHE A 26 8.00 -10.89 2.06
CA PHE A 26 7.43 -10.01 3.09
C PHE A 26 6.01 -10.44 3.47
N ALA A 27 5.16 -10.75 2.48
CA ALA A 27 3.79 -11.19 2.73
C ALA A 27 3.72 -12.48 3.56
N VAL A 28 4.63 -13.42 3.29
CA VAL A 28 4.69 -14.72 3.99
C VAL A 28 5.31 -14.56 5.38
N GLU A 29 6.53 -14.02 5.46
CA GLU A 29 7.32 -14.04 6.69
C GLU A 29 6.92 -12.93 7.67
N VAL A 30 6.58 -11.74 7.17
CA VAL A 30 6.27 -10.58 8.03
C VAL A 30 4.77 -10.46 8.30
N CYS A 31 3.94 -10.70 7.29
CA CYS A 31 2.48 -10.60 7.41
C CYS A 31 1.77 -11.94 7.63
N GLY A 32 2.51 -13.04 7.75
CA GLY A 32 1.97 -14.36 8.12
C GLY A 32 0.99 -14.94 7.10
N MET A 33 1.16 -14.68 5.80
CA MET A 33 0.24 -15.21 4.78
C MET A 33 0.32 -16.73 4.59
N ASN A 34 1.20 -17.43 5.31
CA ASN A 34 1.32 -18.89 5.27
C ASN A 34 1.19 -19.51 6.67
N ASP A 35 0.57 -18.79 7.59
CA ASP A 35 0.37 -19.28 8.96
C ASP A 35 -1.00 -19.96 9.07
N GLU A 36 -1.00 -21.28 8.95
CA GLU A 36 -2.21 -22.10 9.03
C GLU A 36 -2.82 -22.08 10.46
N GLU A 37 -2.01 -21.96 11.51
CA GLU A 37 -2.49 -21.89 12.89
C GLU A 37 -3.30 -20.62 13.14
N LEU A 38 -2.93 -19.52 12.47
CA LEU A 38 -3.66 -18.24 12.50
C LEU A 38 -4.77 -18.17 11.44
N GLY A 39 -5.01 -19.25 10.69
CA GLY A 39 -6.04 -19.30 9.66
C GLY A 39 -5.72 -18.49 8.40
N ASN A 40 -4.47 -18.10 8.21
CA ASN A 40 -4.03 -17.43 6.99
C ASN A 40 -3.73 -18.46 5.91
N GLN A 41 -4.17 -18.17 4.69
CA GLN A 41 -3.83 -18.96 3.52
C GLN A 41 -2.56 -18.40 2.85
N ALA A 42 -1.80 -19.29 2.22
CA ALA A 42 -0.69 -18.88 1.37
C ALA A 42 -1.19 -17.94 0.26
N PRO A 43 -0.35 -17.00 -0.20
CA PRO A 43 -0.70 -16.16 -1.34
C PRO A 43 -1.02 -17.03 -2.55
N THR A 44 -2.04 -16.64 -3.30
CA THR A 44 -2.33 -17.26 -4.59
C THR A 44 -1.26 -16.87 -5.60
N TRP A 45 -1.14 -17.63 -6.71
CA TRP A 45 -0.21 -17.28 -7.78
C TRP A 45 -0.49 -15.87 -8.35
N GLN A 46 -1.77 -15.46 -8.43
CA GLN A 46 -2.15 -14.10 -8.88
C GLN A 46 -1.66 -13.02 -7.91
N GLN A 47 -1.63 -13.31 -6.60
CA GLN A 47 -1.09 -12.37 -5.62
C GLN A 47 0.42 -12.28 -5.72
N PHE A 48 1.13 -13.39 -5.96
CA PHE A 48 2.57 -13.37 -6.21
C PHE A 48 2.90 -12.57 -7.48
N ASP A 49 2.21 -12.81 -8.60
CA ASP A 49 2.39 -12.02 -9.83
C ASP A 49 2.15 -10.53 -9.58
N LEU A 50 1.13 -10.20 -8.79
CA LEU A 50 0.85 -8.81 -8.41
C LEU A 50 1.98 -8.21 -7.57
N PHE A 51 2.51 -8.96 -6.61
CA PHE A 51 3.60 -8.51 -5.74
C PHE A 51 4.88 -8.28 -6.53
N ASP A 52 5.21 -9.17 -7.46
CA ASP A 52 6.37 -9.05 -8.35
C ASP A 52 6.29 -7.79 -9.22
N LEU A 53 5.11 -7.47 -9.75
CA LEU A 53 4.90 -6.25 -10.52
C LEU A 53 4.99 -4.98 -9.65
N ILE A 54 4.44 -5.01 -8.43
CA ILE A 54 4.39 -3.82 -7.56
C ILE A 54 5.75 -3.48 -6.96
N GLN A 55 6.59 -4.48 -6.68
CA GLN A 55 7.92 -4.21 -6.10
C GLN A 55 8.85 -3.45 -7.07
N GLU A 56 8.61 -3.52 -8.37
CA GLU A 56 9.38 -2.80 -9.36
C GLU A 56 9.27 -1.28 -9.20
N ASN A 57 10.41 -0.60 -9.34
CA ASN A 57 10.45 0.86 -9.28
C ASN A 57 9.70 1.47 -10.46
N GLY A 58 8.87 2.45 -10.19
CA GLY A 58 8.13 3.17 -11.23
C GLY A 58 6.95 2.41 -11.82
N CYS A 59 6.54 1.29 -11.20
CA CYS A 59 5.47 0.45 -11.74
C CYS A 59 4.15 1.21 -11.92
N ARG A 60 3.42 0.81 -12.95
CA ARG A 60 2.06 1.25 -13.25
C ARG A 60 1.23 -0.01 -13.48
N VAL A 61 0.59 -0.49 -12.42
CA VAL A 61 -0.13 -1.78 -12.41
C VAL A 61 -1.63 -1.53 -12.41
N SER A 62 -2.34 -2.18 -13.31
CA SER A 62 -3.80 -2.15 -13.37
C SER A 62 -4.35 -3.58 -13.30
N VAL A 63 -5.23 -3.82 -12.32
CA VAL A 63 -5.77 -5.15 -12.02
C VAL A 63 -7.28 -5.15 -12.19
N SER A 64 -7.74 -5.86 -13.20
CA SER A 64 -9.16 -6.18 -13.39
C SER A 64 -9.47 -7.53 -12.76
N SER A 65 -10.30 -7.56 -11.72
CA SER A 65 -10.63 -8.80 -11.02
C SER A 65 -12.01 -8.76 -10.35
N GLY A 66 -12.57 -9.94 -10.08
CA GLY A 66 -13.87 -10.08 -9.40
C GLY A 66 -13.86 -9.72 -7.92
N HIS A 67 -14.99 -9.99 -7.25
CA HIS A 67 -15.08 -9.87 -5.79
C HIS A 67 -14.28 -10.97 -5.08
N SER A 68 -13.88 -10.70 -3.84
CA SER A 68 -13.26 -11.67 -2.92
C SER A 68 -11.99 -12.34 -3.44
N THR A 69 -11.25 -11.67 -4.32
CA THR A 69 -9.97 -12.16 -4.89
C THR A 69 -8.75 -11.78 -4.03
N GLY A 70 -8.95 -11.28 -2.81
CA GLY A 70 -7.86 -10.92 -1.92
C GLY A 70 -7.26 -9.53 -2.16
N LYS A 71 -7.84 -8.67 -3.02
CA LYS A 71 -7.34 -7.31 -3.30
C LYS A 71 -7.06 -6.49 -2.05
N THR A 72 -8.02 -6.44 -1.13
CA THR A 72 -7.89 -5.65 0.10
C THR A 72 -6.80 -6.18 1.02
N ARG A 73 -6.66 -7.51 1.12
CA ARG A 73 -5.56 -8.15 1.85
C ARG A 73 -4.21 -7.75 1.24
N SER A 74 -4.08 -7.88 -0.07
CA SER A 74 -2.88 -7.45 -0.80
C SER A 74 -2.59 -5.96 -0.60
N ALA A 75 -3.61 -5.10 -0.63
CA ALA A 75 -3.46 -3.66 -0.40
C ALA A 75 -2.90 -3.35 0.99
N GLY A 76 -3.38 -4.03 2.04
CA GLY A 76 -2.87 -3.87 3.40
C GLY A 76 -1.42 -4.32 3.56
N ILE A 77 -1.05 -5.45 2.93
CA ILE A 77 0.32 -5.98 2.93
C ILE A 77 1.27 -5.04 2.19
N VAL A 78 0.90 -4.61 0.97
CA VAL A 78 1.68 -3.66 0.17
C VAL A 78 1.87 -2.35 0.91
N ALA A 79 0.84 -1.88 1.63
CA ALA A 79 0.94 -0.66 2.42
C ALA A 79 1.99 -0.76 3.54
N LEU A 80 1.98 -1.85 4.30
CA LEU A 80 2.99 -2.09 5.32
C LEU A 80 4.39 -2.31 4.73
N TRP A 81 4.50 -3.08 3.65
CA TRP A 81 5.76 -3.26 2.95
C TRP A 81 6.34 -1.91 2.51
N HIS A 82 5.54 -1.06 1.85
CA HIS A 82 5.98 0.25 1.40
C HIS A 82 6.39 1.15 2.57
N LEU A 83 5.63 1.12 3.67
CA LEU A 83 5.97 1.86 4.89
C LEU A 83 7.25 1.34 5.55
N CYS A 84 7.44 0.02 5.63
CA CYS A 84 8.56 -0.57 6.38
C CYS A 84 9.88 -0.58 5.61
N CYS A 85 9.83 -0.71 4.27
CA CYS A 85 11.03 -0.90 3.45
C CYS A 85 11.61 0.40 2.86
N TYR A 86 10.86 1.50 2.81
CA TYR A 86 11.32 2.73 2.15
C TYR A 86 11.25 3.92 3.10
N ALA A 87 12.42 4.49 3.42
CA ALA A 87 12.50 5.66 4.29
C ALA A 87 11.75 6.86 3.70
N ASN A 88 10.97 7.54 4.56
CA ASN A 88 10.14 8.69 4.18
C ASN A 88 9.15 8.39 3.05
N SER A 89 8.70 7.13 2.97
CA SER A 89 7.69 6.74 1.99
C SER A 89 6.32 7.34 2.31
N ILE A 90 5.59 7.66 1.26
CA ILE A 90 4.20 8.12 1.34
C ILE A 90 3.35 7.16 0.52
N MET A 91 2.26 6.66 1.11
CA MET A 91 1.27 5.91 0.36
C MET A 91 -0.12 6.54 0.51
N MET A 92 -0.77 6.77 -0.61
CA MET A 92 -2.13 7.28 -0.67
C MET A 92 -3.09 6.24 -1.24
N PHE A 93 -4.11 5.92 -0.47
CA PHE A 93 -5.28 5.21 -0.96
C PHE A 93 -6.35 6.17 -1.44
N THR A 94 -6.99 5.85 -2.56
CA THR A 94 -8.18 6.55 -3.03
C THR A 94 -9.23 5.57 -3.56
N ALA A 95 -10.49 5.92 -3.40
CA ALA A 95 -11.64 5.16 -3.91
C ALA A 95 -12.87 6.07 -3.99
N PRO A 96 -13.92 5.71 -4.74
CA PRO A 96 -15.20 6.41 -4.72
C PRO A 96 -15.82 6.44 -3.31
N GLN A 97 -15.64 5.37 -2.53
CA GLN A 97 -16.14 5.24 -1.15
C GLN A 97 -14.97 5.08 -0.17
N ILE A 98 -14.30 6.18 0.12
CA ILE A 98 -13.05 6.20 0.85
C ILE A 98 -13.16 5.66 2.29
N THR A 99 -14.27 5.91 2.98
CA THR A 99 -14.46 5.44 4.36
C THR A 99 -14.53 3.91 4.42
N GLN A 100 -15.20 3.28 3.47
CA GLN A 100 -15.29 1.83 3.38
C GLN A 100 -13.92 1.24 3.08
N LEU A 101 -13.23 1.76 2.07
CA LEU A 101 -11.88 1.32 1.71
C LEU A 101 -10.94 1.46 2.91
N ARG A 102 -10.90 2.62 3.54
CA ARG A 102 -10.05 2.87 4.70
C ARG A 102 -10.29 1.84 5.80
N ASN A 103 -11.53 1.62 6.19
CA ASN A 103 -11.84 0.65 7.24
C ASN A 103 -11.37 -0.76 6.89
N GLN A 104 -11.54 -1.19 5.64
CA GLN A 104 -11.11 -2.50 5.18
C GLN A 104 -9.57 -2.63 5.15
N VAL A 105 -8.88 -1.66 4.57
CA VAL A 105 -7.40 -1.67 4.46
C VAL A 105 -6.77 -1.55 5.84
N TRP A 106 -7.27 -0.66 6.72
CA TRP A 106 -6.77 -0.52 8.10
C TRP A 106 -6.93 -1.79 8.92
N LYS A 107 -8.03 -2.53 8.69
CA LYS A 107 -8.20 -3.86 9.30
C LYS A 107 -7.07 -4.80 8.90
N GLU A 108 -6.76 -4.89 7.60
CA GLU A 108 -5.69 -5.77 7.11
C GLU A 108 -4.30 -5.34 7.61
N ILE A 109 -4.03 -4.03 7.62
CA ILE A 109 -2.81 -3.48 8.22
C ILE A 109 -2.72 -3.86 9.71
N THR A 110 -3.81 -3.75 10.45
CA THR A 110 -3.84 -4.07 11.89
C THR A 110 -3.59 -5.56 12.13
N ILE A 111 -4.13 -6.45 11.29
CA ILE A 111 -3.87 -7.90 11.38
C ILE A 111 -2.36 -8.16 11.24
N CYS A 112 -1.73 -7.65 10.18
CA CYS A 112 -0.30 -7.82 9.98
C CYS A 112 0.53 -7.18 11.10
N TYR A 113 0.18 -5.97 11.54
CA TYR A 113 0.81 -5.30 12.66
C TYR A 113 0.79 -6.14 13.94
N ASN A 114 -0.35 -6.75 14.26
CA ASN A 114 -0.47 -7.61 15.45
C ASN A 114 0.41 -8.86 15.35
N LEU A 115 0.51 -9.47 14.16
CA LEU A 115 1.43 -10.58 13.92
C LEU A 115 2.89 -10.16 14.14
N MET A 116 3.28 -9.01 13.59
CA MET A 116 4.62 -8.45 13.83
C MET A 116 4.87 -8.22 15.32
N MET A 117 3.88 -7.70 16.07
CA MET A 117 4.00 -7.45 17.52
C MET A 117 4.14 -8.73 18.35
N MET A 118 3.64 -9.85 17.86
CA MET A 118 3.75 -11.16 18.52
C MET A 118 4.99 -11.95 18.11
N GLY A 119 5.62 -11.62 16.99
CA GLY A 119 6.73 -12.36 16.39
C GLY A 119 8.07 -11.61 16.41
N ASP A 120 8.96 -12.05 15.53
CA ASP A 120 10.35 -11.58 15.43
C ASP A 120 10.47 -10.12 14.96
N PHE A 121 9.41 -9.58 14.35
CA PHE A 121 9.37 -8.21 13.85
C PHE A 121 8.79 -7.20 14.84
N LYS A 122 8.62 -7.58 16.10
CA LYS A 122 8.13 -6.68 17.16
C LYS A 122 8.93 -5.39 17.25
N TRP A 123 10.24 -5.49 17.13
CA TRP A 123 11.15 -4.33 17.16
C TRP A 123 10.81 -3.27 16.10
N LEU A 124 10.36 -3.71 14.90
CA LEU A 124 9.94 -2.82 13.80
C LEU A 124 8.52 -2.29 14.05
N ALA A 125 7.60 -3.18 14.45
CA ALA A 125 6.23 -2.80 14.75
C ALA A 125 6.14 -1.73 15.85
N GLU A 126 7.02 -1.75 16.85
CA GLU A 126 7.08 -0.73 17.90
C GLU A 126 7.34 0.70 17.36
N HIS A 127 7.87 0.84 16.16
CA HIS A 127 8.02 2.13 15.47
C HIS A 127 6.78 2.56 14.67
N ILE A 128 5.82 1.68 14.45
CA ILE A 128 4.59 1.99 13.70
C ILE A 128 3.53 2.54 14.64
N GLU A 129 2.80 3.54 14.17
CA GLU A 129 1.63 4.09 14.85
C GLU A 129 0.42 4.05 13.92
N ILE A 130 -0.63 3.32 14.33
CA ILE A 130 -1.89 3.23 13.59
C ILE A 130 -2.88 4.21 14.20
N LYS A 131 -3.32 5.19 13.42
CA LYS A 131 -4.34 6.21 13.77
C LYS A 131 -5.61 5.97 12.96
N ALA A 132 -6.67 6.67 13.33
CA ALA A 132 -7.96 6.56 12.62
C ALA A 132 -7.85 6.91 11.12
N GLU A 133 -7.00 7.86 10.73
CA GLU A 133 -6.90 8.37 9.36
C GLU A 133 -5.54 8.19 8.71
N SER A 134 -4.56 7.69 9.45
CA SER A 134 -3.22 7.46 8.93
C SER A 134 -2.50 6.35 9.67
N VAL A 135 -1.54 5.73 8.99
CA VAL A 135 -0.55 4.85 9.60
C VAL A 135 0.82 5.46 9.33
N CYS A 136 1.68 5.58 10.33
CA CYS A 136 2.94 6.28 10.16
C CYS A 136 4.08 5.67 10.99
N ILE A 137 5.31 6.00 10.63
CA ILE A 137 6.45 5.75 11.48
C ILE A 137 6.52 6.83 12.57
N LYS A 138 6.61 6.42 13.83
CA LYS A 138 6.75 7.32 14.99
C LYS A 138 7.94 8.26 14.78
N ASN A 139 7.79 9.50 15.18
CA ASN A 139 8.72 10.62 14.97
C ASN A 139 8.78 11.16 13.52
N TYR A 140 8.17 10.46 12.53
CA TYR A 140 8.16 10.86 11.12
C TYR A 140 6.74 10.99 10.55
N ALA A 141 5.73 11.19 11.39
CA ALA A 141 4.32 11.20 11.00
C ALA A 141 3.95 12.22 9.89
N LYS A 142 4.79 13.20 9.62
CA LYS A 142 4.59 14.22 8.56
C LYS A 142 5.24 13.86 7.23
N THR A 143 6.17 12.93 7.21
CA THR A 143 7.00 12.62 6.04
C THR A 143 7.03 11.13 5.68
N TRP A 144 6.54 10.25 6.57
CA TRP A 144 6.60 8.81 6.40
C TRP A 144 5.29 8.17 6.87
N TYR A 145 4.34 8.04 5.96
CA TYR A 145 2.98 7.68 6.34
C TYR A 145 2.16 7.08 5.19
N ILE A 146 1.07 6.44 5.59
CA ILE A 146 -0.02 5.97 4.75
C ILE A 146 -1.26 6.79 5.09
N LEU A 147 -2.02 7.22 4.10
CA LEU A 147 -3.29 7.91 4.27
C LEU A 147 -4.34 7.41 3.27
N ALA A 148 -5.61 7.70 3.56
CA ALA A 148 -6.70 7.52 2.63
C ALA A 148 -7.35 8.86 2.32
N LYS A 149 -7.44 9.23 1.03
CA LYS A 149 -7.93 10.52 0.58
C LYS A 149 -8.77 10.34 -0.70
N THR A 150 -9.84 11.06 -0.82
CA THR A 150 -10.66 11.08 -2.04
C THR A 150 -10.78 12.48 -2.61
N ALA A 151 -11.08 12.57 -3.89
CA ALA A 151 -11.52 13.81 -4.52
C ALA A 151 -12.95 13.62 -5.03
N PRO A 152 -13.87 14.48 -4.65
CA PRO A 152 -15.20 14.49 -5.22
C PRO A 152 -15.14 14.84 -6.72
N LYS A 153 -16.19 14.47 -7.45
CA LYS A 153 -16.33 14.86 -8.86
C LYS A 153 -16.27 16.40 -8.97
N GLY A 154 -15.34 16.90 -9.79
CA GLY A 154 -15.14 18.33 -10.01
C GLY A 154 -14.12 19.02 -9.10
N ALA A 155 -13.44 18.28 -8.21
CA ALA A 155 -12.36 18.80 -7.38
C ALA A 155 -11.15 17.84 -7.31
N PRO A 156 -10.58 17.45 -8.48
CA PRO A 156 -9.47 16.49 -8.54
C PRO A 156 -8.21 17.02 -7.83
N GLU A 157 -8.04 18.35 -7.72
CA GLU A 157 -6.94 19.01 -7.01
C GLU A 157 -6.86 18.61 -5.53
N ASN A 158 -7.92 18.07 -4.96
CA ASN A 158 -7.88 17.52 -3.60
C ASN A 158 -6.90 16.34 -3.46
N LEU A 159 -6.54 15.68 -4.57
CA LEU A 159 -5.52 14.62 -4.59
C LEU A 159 -4.11 15.17 -4.83
N ALA A 160 -3.97 16.46 -5.13
CA ALA A 160 -2.68 17.09 -5.33
C ALA A 160 -1.91 17.30 -4.01
N GLY A 161 -0.63 17.67 -4.14
CA GLY A 161 0.22 18.09 -3.02
C GLY A 161 0.99 16.98 -2.32
N LEU A 162 0.90 15.74 -2.80
CA LEU A 162 1.76 14.65 -2.35
C LEU A 162 3.00 14.58 -3.24
N HIS A 163 4.17 14.67 -2.65
CA HIS A 163 5.45 14.56 -3.33
C HIS A 163 6.43 13.78 -2.45
N GLY A 164 7.24 12.95 -3.05
CA GLY A 164 8.25 12.18 -2.35
C GLY A 164 8.99 11.24 -3.29
N ASP A 165 10.18 10.85 -2.89
CA ASP A 165 11.01 9.90 -3.63
C ASP A 165 10.35 8.51 -3.72
N TRP A 166 9.61 8.14 -2.68
CA TRP A 166 8.90 6.89 -2.54
C TRP A 166 7.41 7.15 -2.35
N LEU A 167 6.74 7.69 -3.39
CA LEU A 167 5.30 7.86 -3.40
C LEU A 167 4.63 6.67 -4.09
N MET A 168 3.63 6.09 -3.42
CA MET A 168 2.75 5.10 -4.01
C MET A 168 1.30 5.57 -3.95
N ILE A 169 0.57 5.45 -5.04
CA ILE A 169 -0.86 5.71 -5.10
C ILE A 169 -1.59 4.42 -5.42
N TRP A 170 -2.56 4.05 -4.59
CA TRP A 170 -3.45 2.93 -4.81
C TRP A 170 -4.89 3.41 -4.99
N ALA A 171 -5.43 3.26 -6.20
CA ALA A 171 -6.83 3.55 -6.48
C ALA A 171 -7.62 2.24 -6.50
N ASP A 172 -8.47 2.05 -5.50
CA ASP A 172 -9.41 0.92 -5.47
C ASP A 172 -10.76 1.32 -6.07
N GLU A 173 -11.51 0.33 -6.57
CA GLU A 173 -12.71 0.58 -7.36
C GLU A 173 -12.46 1.61 -8.49
N ALA A 174 -11.29 1.51 -9.14
CA ALA A 174 -10.76 2.50 -10.07
C ALA A 174 -11.71 2.81 -11.23
N SER A 175 -12.52 1.86 -11.69
CA SER A 175 -13.56 2.13 -12.70
C SER A 175 -14.62 3.13 -12.22
N GLY A 176 -14.76 3.33 -10.92
CA GLY A 176 -15.66 4.32 -10.32
C GLY A 176 -15.02 5.69 -10.04
N VAL A 177 -13.68 5.77 -10.09
CA VAL A 177 -12.95 7.02 -9.88
C VAL A 177 -13.08 7.93 -11.09
N PRO A 178 -13.35 9.24 -10.93
CA PRO A 178 -13.41 10.18 -12.05
C PRO A 178 -12.09 10.26 -12.82
N ASP A 179 -12.13 10.28 -14.16
CA ASP A 179 -10.93 10.26 -15.02
C ASP A 179 -9.99 11.45 -14.75
N ALA A 180 -10.53 12.63 -14.45
CA ALA A 180 -9.72 13.81 -14.10
C ALA A 180 -8.79 13.58 -12.88
N ASN A 181 -9.18 12.70 -11.96
CA ASN A 181 -8.39 12.37 -10.77
C ASN A 181 -7.10 11.63 -11.14
N PHE A 182 -7.13 10.78 -12.18
CA PHE A 182 -5.93 10.06 -12.64
C PHE A 182 -4.88 10.99 -13.23
N GLY A 183 -5.31 12.08 -13.91
CA GLY A 183 -4.37 13.12 -14.38
C GLY A 183 -3.61 13.79 -13.24
N VAL A 184 -4.31 14.16 -12.16
CA VAL A 184 -3.69 14.76 -10.96
C VAL A 184 -2.79 13.77 -10.23
N MET A 185 -3.25 12.52 -10.06
CA MET A 185 -2.44 11.47 -9.44
C MET A 185 -1.17 11.18 -10.25
N GLY A 186 -1.29 11.10 -11.58
CA GLY A 186 -0.15 10.90 -12.48
C GLY A 186 0.87 12.03 -12.39
N GLY A 187 0.39 13.27 -12.28
CA GLY A 187 1.25 14.45 -12.09
C GLY A 187 2.02 14.46 -10.76
N ALA A 188 1.49 13.84 -9.72
CA ALA A 188 2.19 13.70 -8.44
C ALA A 188 3.35 12.69 -8.48
N LEU A 189 3.32 11.73 -9.41
CA LEU A 189 4.32 10.65 -9.53
C LEU A 189 5.53 11.09 -10.38
N SER A 190 6.23 12.09 -9.90
CA SER A 190 7.32 12.74 -10.65
C SER A 190 8.69 12.06 -10.51
N ASP A 191 8.92 11.25 -9.47
CA ASP A 191 10.15 10.45 -9.31
C ASP A 191 10.02 9.11 -10.03
N LYS A 192 11.13 8.61 -10.58
CA LYS A 192 11.20 7.34 -11.31
C LYS A 192 10.88 6.10 -10.45
N ARG A 193 10.90 6.24 -9.12
CA ARG A 193 10.58 5.18 -8.15
C ARG A 193 9.10 5.17 -7.74
N ASN A 194 8.37 6.22 -8.09
CA ASN A 194 6.98 6.37 -7.68
C ASN A 194 6.07 5.37 -8.39
N ARG A 195 5.13 4.79 -7.66
CA ARG A 195 4.30 3.66 -8.07
C ARG A 195 2.82 4.03 -8.14
N MET A 196 2.10 3.43 -9.07
CA MET A 196 0.63 3.51 -9.14
C MET A 196 0.03 2.12 -9.30
N VAL A 197 -0.94 1.81 -8.48
CA VAL A 197 -1.71 0.56 -8.54
C VAL A 197 -3.19 0.90 -8.67
N LEU A 198 -3.84 0.33 -9.66
CA LEU A 198 -5.27 0.42 -9.89
C LEU A 198 -5.89 -0.95 -9.69
N THR A 199 -6.93 -1.02 -8.88
CA THR A 199 -7.70 -2.26 -8.70
C THR A 199 -9.17 -1.98 -8.90
N SER A 200 -9.85 -2.80 -9.69
CA SER A 200 -11.30 -2.67 -9.89
C SER A 200 -11.94 -3.93 -10.46
N GLN A 201 -13.24 -3.98 -10.33
CA GLN A 201 -14.05 -4.74 -11.26
C GLN A 201 -14.26 -3.95 -12.55
N PRO A 202 -14.32 -4.61 -13.73
CA PRO A 202 -14.55 -3.94 -14.99
C PRO A 202 -16.05 -3.60 -15.14
N THR A 203 -16.52 -2.60 -14.39
CA THR A 203 -17.94 -2.21 -14.36
C THR A 203 -18.33 -1.21 -15.45
N ARG A 204 -17.34 -0.67 -16.18
CA ARG A 204 -17.54 0.29 -17.27
C ARG A 204 -16.77 -0.17 -18.51
N ASN A 205 -17.27 0.20 -19.68
CA ASN A 205 -16.67 -0.06 -20.99
C ASN A 205 -16.04 1.21 -21.60
N ASN A 206 -15.67 2.15 -20.76
CA ASN A 206 -14.97 3.39 -21.14
C ASN A 206 -14.30 4.01 -19.90
N GLY A 207 -13.43 5.02 -20.13
CA GLY A 207 -12.74 5.77 -19.10
C GLY A 207 -11.37 5.20 -18.77
N PHE A 208 -10.62 5.94 -17.95
CA PHE A 208 -9.18 5.70 -17.72
C PHE A 208 -8.87 4.24 -17.33
N PHE A 209 -9.62 3.66 -16.37
CA PHE A 209 -9.36 2.27 -15.97
C PHE A 209 -9.62 1.27 -17.11
N TYR A 210 -10.69 1.46 -17.91
CA TYR A 210 -10.96 0.63 -19.08
C TYR A 210 -9.81 0.70 -20.09
N ASP A 211 -9.32 1.91 -20.38
CA ASP A 211 -8.27 2.16 -21.37
C ASP A 211 -6.91 1.55 -20.95
N THR A 212 -6.71 1.22 -19.65
CA THR A 212 -5.51 0.51 -19.22
C THR A 212 -5.49 -0.98 -19.57
N HIS A 213 -6.62 -1.53 -20.06
CA HIS A 213 -6.77 -2.95 -20.42
C HIS A 213 -7.09 -3.17 -21.90
N HIS A 214 -7.32 -2.10 -22.66
CA HIS A 214 -7.69 -2.11 -24.06
C HIS A 214 -6.90 -1.07 -24.86
#